data_44f9860d59e9975b189ad4556f6391d6
#
_entry.id   44f9860d59e9975b189ad4556f6391d6
#
_cell.length_a   1.000
_cell.length_b   1.000
_cell.length_c   1.000
_cell.angle_alpha   90.00
_cell.angle_beta   90.00
_cell.angle_gamma   90.00
#
_symmetry.space_group_name_H-M   'P 1'
#
loop_
_entity.id
_entity.type
_entity.pdbx_description
1 polymer ?
#
loop_
_entity_poly.entity_id
_entity_poly.type
_entity_poly.pdbx_seq_one_letter_code
_entity_poly.pdbx_strand_id
1 'polypeptide(L)'
;MSKYSDLVKEHSSMLKGKGTAWAALNPEYIARMQLQNRFNTGLDIARYTADILRKDMADYDADSASYTQSLGCWHGFTAQQMMMAVKRHRKSVKKSYVYLSGWMVAALRSEFGPLPDQSMHEKTSVPALIEEIYTFLKQADARELRHLFVDLDEARANGGDVDAALAAIDNFETHVVPIIADIDAGFGNEEATYLLAKKMIEAGACCI
;
A
#
# COMPACT_ATOMS: atom_id res chain seq x y z
N MET A 1 -3.86 -9.00 -8.17
CA MET A 1 -3.23 -9.67 -7.00
C MET A 1 -3.75 -11.09 -6.91
N SER A 2 -2.95 -12.03 -6.39
CA SER A 2 -3.39 -13.41 -6.20
C SER A 2 -4.51 -13.46 -5.16
N LYS A 3 -5.55 -14.26 -5.43
CA LYS A 3 -6.65 -14.50 -4.50
C LYS A 3 -6.22 -15.46 -3.40
N TYR A 4 -6.82 -15.36 -2.24
CA TYR A 4 -6.54 -16.26 -1.12
C TYR A 4 -6.81 -17.72 -1.47
N SER A 5 -7.96 -17.98 -2.11
CA SER A 5 -8.35 -19.33 -2.55
C SER A 5 -7.34 -19.94 -3.54
N ASP A 6 -6.72 -19.14 -4.41
CA ASP A 6 -5.69 -19.60 -5.36
C ASP A 6 -4.38 -19.91 -4.63
N LEU A 7 -3.96 -19.05 -3.67
CA LEU A 7 -2.79 -19.29 -2.84
C LEU A 7 -2.91 -20.58 -2.02
N VAL A 8 -4.09 -20.85 -1.43
CA VAL A 8 -4.33 -22.09 -0.69
C VAL A 8 -4.20 -23.30 -1.59
N LYS A 9 -4.74 -23.25 -2.81
CA LYS A 9 -4.60 -24.34 -3.80
C LYS A 9 -3.15 -24.56 -4.21
N GLU A 10 -2.42 -23.47 -4.49
CA GLU A 10 -1.00 -23.51 -4.85
C GLU A 10 -0.18 -24.17 -3.76
N HIS A 11 -0.29 -23.69 -2.51
CA HIS A 11 0.45 -24.26 -1.38
C HIS A 11 0.04 -25.71 -1.06
N SER A 12 -1.23 -26.05 -1.18
CA SER A 12 -1.70 -27.41 -1.03
C SER A 12 -1.07 -28.33 -2.08
N SER A 13 -0.96 -27.88 -3.33
CA SER A 13 -0.30 -28.62 -4.40
C SER A 13 1.21 -28.77 -4.16
N MET A 14 1.88 -27.69 -3.72
CA MET A 14 3.31 -27.71 -3.43
C MET A 14 3.69 -28.65 -2.27
N LEU A 15 2.83 -28.77 -1.26
CA LEU A 15 3.06 -29.63 -0.08
C LEU A 15 2.66 -31.08 -0.32
N LYS A 16 1.84 -31.37 -1.33
CA LYS A 16 1.38 -32.71 -1.65
C LYS A 16 2.56 -33.62 -2.04
N GLY A 17 2.67 -34.75 -1.34
CA GLY A 17 3.75 -35.71 -1.60
C GLY A 17 5.13 -35.34 -1.02
N LYS A 18 5.23 -34.27 -0.28
CA LYS A 18 6.44 -33.90 0.49
C LYS A 18 6.53 -34.80 1.74
N GLY A 19 7.77 -35.07 2.17
CA GLY A 19 8.02 -35.93 3.35
C GLY A 19 7.47 -35.34 4.67
N THR A 20 7.57 -36.11 5.74
CA THR A 20 6.98 -35.80 7.05
C THR A 20 7.36 -34.44 7.63
N ALA A 21 8.54 -33.91 7.31
CA ALA A 21 8.99 -32.56 7.73
C ALA A 21 8.07 -31.44 7.20
N TRP A 22 7.38 -31.65 6.07
CA TRP A 22 6.47 -30.69 5.45
C TRP A 22 5.00 -30.94 5.82
N ALA A 23 4.69 -32.12 6.38
CA ALA A 23 3.32 -32.50 6.73
C ALA A 23 2.71 -31.63 7.84
N ALA A 24 3.56 -30.98 8.65
CA ALA A 24 3.12 -30.07 9.71
C ALA A 24 2.75 -28.64 9.19
N LEU A 25 3.07 -28.32 7.93
CA LEU A 25 2.76 -27.01 7.35
C LEU A 25 1.30 -26.96 6.89
N ASN A 26 0.59 -25.95 7.35
CA ASN A 26 -0.78 -25.68 6.94
C ASN A 26 -0.79 -24.75 5.70
N PRO A 27 -1.28 -25.20 4.53
CA PRO A 27 -1.36 -24.35 3.32
C PRO A 27 -2.12 -23.05 3.53
N GLU A 28 -3.20 -23.08 4.30
CA GLU A 28 -3.98 -21.87 4.59
C GLU A 28 -3.20 -20.89 5.45
N TYR A 29 -2.45 -21.38 6.43
CA TYR A 29 -1.61 -20.50 7.25
C TYR A 29 -0.55 -19.80 6.40
N ILE A 30 0.10 -20.53 5.49
CA ILE A 30 1.09 -19.95 4.56
C ILE A 30 0.43 -18.92 3.65
N ALA A 31 -0.75 -19.22 3.10
CA ALA A 31 -1.51 -18.30 2.26
C ALA A 31 -1.91 -17.01 3.02
N ARG A 32 -2.36 -17.14 4.28
CA ARG A 32 -2.67 -15.99 5.15
C ARG A 32 -1.43 -15.12 5.38
N MET A 33 -0.31 -15.73 5.73
CA MET A 33 0.95 -15.03 5.95
C MET A 33 1.45 -14.34 4.67
N GLN A 34 1.35 -14.98 3.52
CA GLN A 34 1.72 -14.42 2.23
C GLN A 34 0.83 -13.22 1.87
N LEU A 35 -0.48 -13.32 2.10
CA LEU A 35 -1.41 -12.25 1.81
C LEU A 35 -1.21 -11.03 2.70
N GLN A 36 -0.89 -11.23 3.98
CA GLN A 36 -0.59 -10.15 4.93
C GLN A 36 0.77 -9.48 4.68
N ASN A 37 1.74 -10.21 4.11
CA ASN A 37 3.11 -9.73 3.89
C ASN A 37 3.45 -9.59 2.40
N ARG A 38 2.47 -9.30 1.56
CA ARG A 38 2.62 -9.23 0.09
C ARG A 38 3.58 -8.14 -0.42
N PHE A 39 3.86 -7.13 0.38
CA PHE A 39 4.82 -6.06 0.08
C PHE A 39 6.03 -6.18 1.01
N ASN A 40 7.10 -6.80 0.53
CA ASN A 40 8.30 -7.01 1.32
C ASN A 40 9.20 -5.77 1.36
N THR A 41 9.25 -5.04 0.24
CA THR A 41 10.15 -3.88 0.07
C THR A 41 9.37 -2.66 -0.46
N GLY A 42 9.97 -1.46 -0.31
CA GLY A 42 9.44 -0.26 -0.95
C GLY A 42 9.41 -0.39 -2.48
N LEU A 43 10.37 -1.09 -3.08
CA LEU A 43 10.37 -1.33 -4.53
C LEU A 43 9.19 -2.20 -5.00
N ASP A 44 8.74 -3.17 -4.19
CA ASP A 44 7.53 -3.94 -4.51
C ASP A 44 6.31 -3.04 -4.52
N ILE A 45 6.23 -2.10 -3.55
CA ILE A 45 5.18 -1.10 -3.47
C ILE A 45 5.25 -0.15 -4.67
N ALA A 46 6.43 0.40 -4.97
CA ALA A 46 6.63 1.32 -6.08
C ALA A 46 6.19 0.69 -7.42
N ARG A 47 6.57 -0.56 -7.69
CA ARG A 47 6.16 -1.30 -8.90
C ARG A 47 4.64 -1.49 -8.95
N TYR A 48 4.06 -1.98 -7.86
CA TYR A 48 2.62 -2.23 -7.78
C TYR A 48 1.82 -0.94 -8.01
N THR A 49 2.21 0.15 -7.36
CA THR A 49 1.53 1.44 -7.46
C THR A 49 1.78 2.14 -8.80
N ALA A 50 2.96 1.95 -9.42
CA ALA A 50 3.23 2.41 -10.77
C ALA A 50 2.33 1.74 -11.82
N ASP A 51 2.01 0.46 -11.66
CA ASP A 51 1.08 -0.24 -12.55
C ASP A 51 -0.35 0.29 -12.40
N ILE A 52 -0.77 0.65 -11.17
CA ILE A 52 -2.05 1.35 -10.94
C ILE A 52 -2.04 2.70 -11.67
N LEU A 53 -0.99 3.50 -11.47
CA LEU A 53 -0.87 4.82 -12.09
C LEU A 53 -0.94 4.73 -13.61
N ARG A 54 -0.19 3.82 -14.25
CA ARG A 54 -0.22 3.62 -15.72
C ARG A 54 -1.61 3.27 -16.22
N LYS A 55 -2.30 2.36 -15.50
CA LYS A 55 -3.68 1.99 -15.84
C LYS A 55 -4.63 3.18 -15.72
N ASP A 56 -4.50 3.94 -14.64
CA ASP A 56 -5.36 5.09 -14.39
C ASP A 56 -5.15 6.21 -15.40
N MET A 57 -3.91 6.41 -15.88
CA MET A 57 -3.60 7.33 -16.98
C MET A 57 -4.25 6.87 -18.28
N ALA A 58 -4.14 5.60 -18.63
CA ALA A 58 -4.78 5.06 -19.84
C ALA A 58 -6.31 5.14 -19.76
N ASP A 59 -6.91 4.91 -18.60
CA ASP A 59 -8.36 5.07 -18.40
C ASP A 59 -8.78 6.54 -18.57
N TYR A 60 -7.97 7.50 -18.14
CA TYR A 60 -8.23 8.93 -18.30
C TYR A 60 -8.11 9.38 -19.76
N ASP A 61 -7.11 8.87 -20.49
CA ASP A 61 -6.94 9.15 -21.90
C ASP A 61 -8.14 8.63 -22.74
N ALA A 62 -8.70 7.50 -22.33
CA ALA A 62 -9.90 6.91 -22.96
C ALA A 62 -11.20 7.65 -22.57
N ASP A 63 -11.31 8.13 -21.33
CA ASP A 63 -12.45 8.85 -20.77
C ASP A 63 -11.99 9.85 -19.71
N SER A 64 -11.95 11.14 -20.07
CA SER A 64 -11.53 12.22 -19.16
C SER A 64 -12.45 12.42 -17.95
N ALA A 65 -13.64 11.82 -17.92
CA ALA A 65 -14.48 11.76 -16.72
C ALA A 65 -13.95 10.76 -15.67
N SER A 66 -13.01 9.87 -16.04
CA SER A 66 -12.32 8.97 -15.15
C SER A 66 -11.15 9.69 -14.45
N TYR A 67 -11.42 10.48 -13.44
CA TYR A 67 -10.39 11.21 -12.69
C TYR A 67 -10.01 10.49 -11.40
N THR A 68 -8.80 10.81 -10.89
CA THR A 68 -8.30 10.39 -9.59
C THR A 68 -8.35 11.55 -8.61
N GLN A 69 -8.50 11.23 -7.31
CA GLN A 69 -8.38 12.18 -6.23
C GLN A 69 -7.06 11.99 -5.49
N SER A 70 -6.27 13.06 -5.40
CA SER A 70 -5.08 13.13 -4.54
C SER A 70 -5.44 13.72 -3.19
N LEU A 71 -4.98 13.09 -2.13
CA LEU A 71 -5.18 13.53 -0.75
C LEU A 71 -3.83 13.95 -0.16
N GLY A 72 -3.69 15.21 0.22
CA GLY A 72 -2.51 15.74 0.87
C GLY A 72 -2.32 15.10 2.26
N CYS A 73 -1.11 14.63 2.54
CA CYS A 73 -0.83 13.93 3.78
C CYS A 73 0.60 14.20 4.26
N TRP A 74 0.80 14.32 5.57
CA TRP A 74 2.08 14.60 6.23
C TRP A 74 2.39 13.66 7.41
N HIS A 75 1.57 12.62 7.60
CA HIS A 75 1.71 11.67 8.72
C HIS A 75 1.05 10.35 8.39
N GLY A 76 1.73 9.24 8.72
CA GLY A 76 1.26 7.89 8.39
C GLY A 76 -0.11 7.55 8.97
N PHE A 77 -0.38 7.93 10.23
CA PHE A 77 -1.69 7.71 10.84
C PHE A 77 -2.80 8.48 10.11
N THR A 78 -2.55 9.73 9.73
CA THR A 78 -3.52 10.52 8.95
C THR A 78 -3.81 9.86 7.60
N ALA A 79 -2.77 9.42 6.87
CA ALA A 79 -2.94 8.69 5.62
C ALA A 79 -3.80 7.42 5.80
N GLN A 80 -3.51 6.65 6.86
CA GLN A 80 -4.29 5.45 7.19
C GLN A 80 -5.77 5.78 7.40
N GLN A 81 -6.09 6.80 8.22
CA GLN A 81 -7.48 7.18 8.48
C GLN A 81 -8.19 7.68 7.22
N MET A 82 -7.50 8.47 6.39
CA MET A 82 -8.03 8.97 5.11
C MET A 82 -8.35 7.81 4.17
N MET A 83 -7.43 6.86 3.98
CA MET A 83 -7.64 5.72 3.09
C MET A 83 -8.73 4.77 3.60
N MET A 84 -8.81 4.54 4.91
CA MET A 84 -9.90 3.77 5.52
C MET A 84 -11.26 4.46 5.32
N ALA A 85 -11.33 5.79 5.44
CA ALA A 85 -12.54 6.55 5.18
C ALA A 85 -12.94 6.49 3.70
N VAL A 86 -12.00 6.69 2.78
CA VAL A 86 -12.23 6.58 1.34
C VAL A 86 -12.77 5.19 1.00
N LYS A 87 -12.15 4.12 1.49
CA LYS A 87 -12.58 2.74 1.24
C LYS A 87 -14.01 2.48 1.74
N ARG A 88 -14.34 3.02 2.92
CA ARG A 88 -15.68 2.87 3.53
C ARG A 88 -16.77 3.64 2.78
N HIS A 89 -16.44 4.81 2.22
CA HIS A 89 -17.40 5.74 1.63
C HIS A 89 -17.29 5.84 0.10
N ARG A 90 -16.69 4.87 -0.56
CA ARG A 90 -16.28 4.86 -1.97
C ARG A 90 -17.39 4.98 -3.02
N LYS A 91 -18.58 5.42 -2.70
CA LYS A 91 -19.69 5.53 -3.67
C LYS A 91 -19.39 6.42 -4.89
N SER A 92 -18.47 7.38 -4.76
CA SER A 92 -18.15 8.36 -5.81
C SER A 92 -16.67 8.46 -6.15
N VAL A 93 -15.75 8.04 -5.28
CA VAL A 93 -14.30 8.13 -5.49
C VAL A 93 -13.75 6.77 -5.89
N LYS A 94 -13.55 6.55 -7.18
CA LYS A 94 -13.07 5.26 -7.71
C LYS A 94 -11.57 5.07 -7.54
N LYS A 95 -10.79 6.15 -7.56
CA LYS A 95 -9.32 6.16 -7.57
C LYS A 95 -8.83 7.19 -6.57
N SER A 96 -7.84 6.84 -5.76
CA SER A 96 -7.27 7.75 -4.76
C SER A 96 -5.77 7.61 -4.72
N TYR A 97 -5.09 8.75 -4.61
CA TYR A 97 -3.65 8.85 -4.43
C TYR A 97 -3.35 9.61 -3.15
N VAL A 98 -2.14 9.45 -2.64
CA VAL A 98 -1.59 10.31 -1.61
C VAL A 98 -0.60 11.27 -2.29
N TYR A 99 -0.72 12.55 -1.99
CA TYR A 99 0.24 13.58 -2.40
C TYR A 99 1.07 14.02 -1.19
N LEU A 100 2.37 13.91 -1.30
CA LEU A 100 3.33 14.45 -0.35
C LEU A 100 3.86 15.77 -0.88
N SER A 101 3.39 16.87 -0.27
CA SER A 101 3.82 18.21 -0.58
C SER A 101 5.13 18.53 0.15
N GLY A 102 6.13 19.03 -0.55
CA GLY A 102 7.37 19.53 0.03
C GLY A 102 7.09 20.62 1.05
N TRP A 103 6.16 21.52 0.73
CA TRP A 103 5.71 22.57 1.66
C TRP A 103 5.20 22.02 3.00
N MET A 104 4.38 20.99 2.98
CA MET A 104 3.86 20.37 4.21
C MET A 104 4.99 19.66 4.99
N VAL A 105 5.95 19.07 4.30
CA VAL A 105 7.12 18.44 4.93
C VAL A 105 7.98 19.50 5.59
N ALA A 106 8.30 20.58 4.91
CA ALA A 106 9.08 21.69 5.44
C ALA A 106 8.42 22.32 6.68
N ALA A 107 7.11 22.53 6.64
CA ALA A 107 6.36 23.18 7.72
C ALA A 107 6.14 22.27 8.94
N LEU A 108 6.01 20.95 8.75
CA LEU A 108 5.48 20.05 9.78
C LEU A 108 6.42 18.90 10.16
N ARG A 109 7.46 18.63 9.37
CA ARG A 109 8.34 17.46 9.55
C ARG A 109 9.82 17.78 9.67
N SER A 110 10.23 19.04 9.47
CA SER A 110 11.62 19.41 9.66
C SER A 110 12.06 19.31 11.12
N GLU A 111 13.26 18.75 11.35
CA GLU A 111 13.87 18.66 12.68
C GLU A 111 14.27 20.05 13.25
N PHE A 112 14.41 21.05 12.38
CA PHE A 112 14.76 22.42 12.78
C PHE A 112 13.55 23.30 13.11
N GLY A 113 12.34 22.71 13.21
CA GLY A 113 11.08 23.43 13.36
C GLY A 113 10.46 23.81 12.03
N PRO A 114 9.35 24.55 12.03
CA PRO A 114 8.67 24.96 10.80
C PRO A 114 9.58 25.77 9.89
N LEU A 115 9.83 25.27 8.70
CA LEU A 115 10.64 25.92 7.67
C LEU A 115 9.76 26.34 6.49
N PRO A 116 10.17 27.38 5.73
CA PRO A 116 9.49 27.73 4.48
C PRO A 116 9.69 26.61 3.44
N ASP A 117 8.79 26.56 2.47
CA ASP A 117 8.98 25.84 1.24
C ASP A 117 10.29 26.28 0.54
N GLN A 118 10.85 25.56 -0.35
CA GLN A 118 12.10 25.84 -1.09
C GLN A 118 13.25 24.89 -0.76
N SER A 119 12.95 23.60 -0.54
CA SER A 119 13.96 22.57 -0.23
C SER A 119 14.81 22.91 1.02
N MET A 120 14.23 23.57 2.00
CA MET A 120 14.94 23.93 3.23
C MET A 120 14.83 22.90 4.35
N HIS A 121 14.09 21.83 4.13
CA HIS A 121 14.05 20.68 5.07
C HIS A 121 15.13 19.65 4.71
N GLU A 122 15.32 18.67 5.58
CA GLU A 122 16.31 17.61 5.38
C GLU A 122 15.92 16.73 4.19
N LYS A 123 16.85 16.49 3.29
CA LYS A 123 16.63 15.67 2.07
C LYS A 123 16.11 14.25 2.34
N THR A 124 16.22 13.75 3.56
CA THR A 124 15.72 12.43 3.98
C THR A 124 14.29 12.47 4.51
N SER A 125 13.71 13.65 4.72
CA SER A 125 12.37 13.81 5.33
C SER A 125 11.28 13.21 4.47
N VAL A 126 11.30 13.43 3.14
CA VAL A 126 10.29 12.89 2.24
C VAL A 126 10.40 11.36 2.11
N PRO A 127 11.57 10.76 1.85
CA PRO A 127 11.72 9.30 1.86
C PRO A 127 11.24 8.66 3.17
N ALA A 128 11.59 9.22 4.32
CA ALA A 128 11.15 8.72 5.63
C ALA A 128 9.64 8.79 5.80
N LEU A 129 9.00 9.85 5.33
CA LEU A 129 7.54 9.99 5.37
C LEU A 129 6.84 8.99 4.43
N ILE A 130 7.41 8.71 3.25
CA ILE A 130 6.89 7.68 2.33
C ILE A 130 6.89 6.30 3.04
N GLU A 131 8.01 5.92 3.67
CA GLU A 131 8.12 4.67 4.42
C GLU A 131 7.12 4.61 5.58
N GLU A 132 6.97 5.70 6.33
CA GLU A 132 6.00 5.83 7.42
C GLU A 132 4.58 5.60 6.91
N ILE A 133 4.17 6.30 5.86
CA ILE A 133 2.82 6.19 5.30
C ILE A 133 2.54 4.75 4.86
N TYR A 134 3.44 4.13 4.10
CA TYR A 134 3.23 2.74 3.67
C TYR A 134 3.22 1.75 4.84
N THR A 135 3.97 2.02 5.91
CA THR A 135 3.89 1.21 7.13
C THR A 135 2.49 1.25 7.73
N PHE A 136 1.89 2.42 7.85
CA PHE A 136 0.53 2.57 8.37
C PHE A 136 -0.53 1.98 7.44
N LEU A 137 -0.38 2.11 6.12
CA LEU A 137 -1.31 1.52 5.15
C LEU A 137 -1.26 -0.02 5.17
N LYS A 138 -0.05 -0.60 5.27
CA LYS A 138 0.12 -2.05 5.44
C LYS A 138 -0.46 -2.55 6.77
N GLN A 139 -0.39 -1.75 7.85
CA GLN A 139 -1.05 -2.09 9.11
C GLN A 139 -2.58 -2.11 8.99
N ALA A 140 -3.16 -1.19 8.21
CA ALA A 140 -4.60 -1.22 7.92
C ALA A 140 -4.99 -2.49 7.17
N ASP A 141 -4.21 -2.88 6.16
CA ASP A 141 -4.39 -4.15 5.43
C ASP A 141 -4.33 -5.35 6.37
N ALA A 142 -3.29 -5.44 7.18
CA ALA A 142 -3.12 -6.55 8.10
C ALA A 142 -4.27 -6.67 9.12
N ARG A 143 -4.79 -5.54 9.60
CA ARG A 143 -5.93 -5.50 10.53
C ARG A 143 -7.20 -5.99 9.85
N GLU A 144 -7.52 -5.48 8.66
CA GLU A 144 -8.72 -5.88 7.92
C GLU A 144 -8.67 -7.36 7.54
N LEU A 145 -7.55 -7.83 6.98
CA LEU A 145 -7.36 -9.25 6.66
C LEU A 145 -7.50 -10.15 7.88
N ARG A 146 -6.98 -9.72 9.04
CA ARG A 146 -7.15 -10.48 10.28
C ARG A 146 -8.63 -10.65 10.64
N HIS A 147 -9.44 -9.60 10.53
CA HIS A 147 -10.89 -9.71 10.78
C HIS A 147 -11.54 -10.67 9.81
N LEU A 148 -11.25 -10.54 8.51
CA LEU A 148 -11.79 -11.46 7.50
C LEU A 148 -11.40 -12.92 7.74
N PHE A 149 -10.18 -13.18 8.23
CA PHE A 149 -9.77 -14.55 8.59
C PHE A 149 -10.48 -15.06 9.85
N VAL A 150 -10.74 -14.19 10.84
CA VAL A 150 -11.55 -14.55 12.00
C VAL A 150 -12.97 -14.89 11.58
N ASP A 151 -13.59 -14.06 10.75
CA ASP A 151 -14.94 -14.27 10.23
C ASP A 151 -15.04 -15.63 9.48
N LEU A 152 -14.01 -15.98 8.69
CA LEU A 152 -13.94 -17.29 8.02
C LEU A 152 -13.85 -18.45 9.02
N ASP A 153 -13.00 -18.32 10.03
CA ASP A 153 -12.81 -19.36 11.04
C ASP A 153 -14.09 -19.53 11.90
N GLU A 154 -14.77 -18.45 12.25
CA GLU A 154 -16.06 -18.45 12.94
C GLU A 154 -17.18 -19.05 12.07
N ALA A 155 -17.25 -18.71 10.78
CA ALA A 155 -18.22 -19.32 9.86
C ALA A 155 -18.06 -20.85 9.78
N ARG A 156 -16.83 -21.32 9.75
CA ARG A 156 -16.54 -22.78 9.75
C ARG A 156 -16.91 -23.45 11.07
N ALA A 157 -16.63 -22.79 12.20
CA ALA A 157 -16.90 -23.37 13.53
C ALA A 157 -18.39 -23.39 13.87
N ASN A 158 -19.16 -22.40 13.42
CA ASN A 158 -20.56 -22.18 13.83
C ASN A 158 -21.59 -22.52 12.74
N GLY A 159 -21.17 -23.09 11.60
CA GLY A 159 -22.05 -23.42 10.47
C GLY A 159 -22.58 -22.19 9.72
N GLY A 160 -21.79 -21.11 9.71
CA GLY A 160 -22.09 -19.90 8.94
C GLY A 160 -21.78 -20.02 7.44
N ASP A 161 -21.93 -18.91 6.70
CA ASP A 161 -21.69 -18.85 5.25
C ASP A 161 -20.18 -18.76 4.95
N VAL A 162 -19.56 -19.92 4.79
CA VAL A 162 -18.11 -20.06 4.48
C VAL A 162 -17.79 -19.48 3.09
N ASP A 163 -18.69 -19.63 2.12
CA ASP A 163 -18.45 -19.14 0.75
C ASP A 163 -18.46 -17.62 0.71
N ALA A 164 -19.37 -16.98 1.43
CA ALA A 164 -19.37 -15.53 1.57
C ALA A 164 -18.12 -15.01 2.27
N ALA A 165 -17.65 -15.67 3.34
CA ALA A 165 -16.43 -15.31 4.04
C ALA A 165 -15.16 -15.46 3.15
N LEU A 166 -15.07 -16.54 2.38
CA LEU A 166 -13.99 -16.73 1.40
C LEU A 166 -14.03 -15.66 0.30
N ALA A 167 -15.24 -15.36 -0.22
CA ALA A 167 -15.39 -14.32 -1.22
C ALA A 167 -14.98 -12.93 -0.69
N ALA A 168 -15.23 -12.63 0.58
CA ALA A 168 -14.80 -11.38 1.21
C ALA A 168 -13.26 -11.26 1.24
N ILE A 169 -12.56 -12.35 1.57
CA ILE A 169 -11.09 -12.38 1.53
C ILE A 169 -10.57 -12.27 0.08
N ASP A 170 -11.17 -13.00 -0.86
CA ASP A 170 -10.74 -13.00 -2.27
C ASP A 170 -10.97 -11.64 -2.96
N ASN A 171 -11.94 -10.87 -2.48
CA ASN A 171 -12.24 -9.52 -2.96
C ASN A 171 -11.59 -8.42 -2.11
N PHE A 172 -10.68 -8.78 -1.19
CA PHE A 172 -9.99 -7.80 -0.36
C PHE A 172 -9.21 -6.80 -1.23
N GLU A 173 -9.48 -5.52 -1.01
CA GLU A 173 -8.76 -4.41 -1.62
C GLU A 173 -7.77 -3.81 -0.64
N THR A 174 -6.52 -3.61 -1.08
CA THR A 174 -5.46 -2.99 -0.27
C THR A 174 -5.73 -1.50 -0.02
N HIS A 175 -5.24 -1.00 1.13
CA HIS A 175 -5.14 0.43 1.41
C HIS A 175 -3.89 1.06 0.78
N VAL A 176 -2.96 0.25 0.25
CA VAL A 176 -1.77 0.74 -0.44
C VAL A 176 -2.17 1.35 -1.78
N VAL A 177 -1.95 2.65 -1.89
CA VAL A 177 -2.28 3.48 -3.06
C VAL A 177 -1.03 4.17 -3.59
N PRO A 178 -1.04 4.68 -4.83
CA PRO A 178 0.07 5.46 -5.36
C PRO A 178 0.37 6.69 -4.48
N ILE A 179 1.66 6.93 -4.22
CA ILE A 179 2.16 8.18 -3.65
C ILE A 179 2.81 8.98 -4.76
N ILE A 180 2.37 10.23 -4.90
CA ILE A 180 3.03 11.27 -5.68
C ILE A 180 3.84 12.09 -4.69
N ALA A 181 5.14 12.08 -4.80
CA ALA A 181 6.03 12.72 -3.83
C ALA A 181 6.74 13.92 -4.45
N ASP A 182 6.66 15.06 -3.78
CA ASP A 182 7.33 16.28 -4.18
C ASP A 182 8.82 16.17 -3.93
N ILE A 183 9.63 16.45 -4.94
CA ILE A 183 11.09 16.49 -4.85
C ILE A 183 11.62 17.94 -4.74
N ASP A 184 10.71 18.92 -4.63
CA ASP A 184 11.06 20.36 -4.60
C ASP A 184 12.05 20.74 -5.73
N ALA A 185 13.17 21.42 -5.36
CA ALA A 185 14.24 21.79 -6.28
C ALA A 185 15.36 20.73 -6.39
N GLY A 186 15.17 19.52 -5.85
CA GLY A 186 16.14 18.41 -5.95
C GLY A 186 17.23 18.38 -4.89
N PHE A 187 17.27 19.36 -3.96
CA PHE A 187 18.19 19.43 -2.82
C PHE A 187 19.68 19.49 -3.16
N GLY A 188 20.04 20.06 -4.29
CA GLY A 188 21.43 20.28 -4.69
C GLY A 188 21.64 20.19 -6.20
N ASN A 189 22.78 19.60 -6.58
CA ASN A 189 23.13 19.35 -7.98
C ASN A 189 22.40 18.09 -8.53
N GLU A 190 22.66 17.77 -9.80
CA GLU A 190 22.04 16.62 -10.47
C GLU A 190 22.32 15.28 -9.78
N GLU A 191 23.51 15.08 -9.21
CA GLU A 191 23.83 13.85 -8.48
C GLU A 191 23.03 13.76 -7.17
N ALA A 192 22.85 14.87 -6.45
CA ALA A 192 22.06 14.91 -5.24
C ALA A 192 20.58 14.63 -5.55
N THR A 193 20.06 15.21 -6.62
CA THR A 193 18.69 14.97 -7.11
C THR A 193 18.49 13.50 -7.51
N TYR A 194 19.45 12.93 -8.26
CA TYR A 194 19.41 11.49 -8.61
C TYR A 194 19.36 10.59 -7.39
N LEU A 195 20.23 10.83 -6.39
CA LEU A 195 20.26 10.04 -5.16
C LEU A 195 18.99 10.17 -4.33
N LEU A 196 18.41 11.37 -4.29
CA LEU A 196 17.13 11.59 -3.62
C LEU A 196 16.00 10.86 -4.32
N ALA A 197 15.85 11.02 -5.63
CA ALA A 197 14.85 10.33 -6.44
C ALA A 197 14.94 8.81 -6.27
N LYS A 198 16.19 8.26 -6.32
CA LYS A 198 16.43 6.84 -6.04
C LYS A 198 15.91 6.44 -4.67
N LYS A 199 16.20 7.22 -3.63
CA LYS A 199 15.73 6.94 -2.26
C LYS A 199 14.22 7.00 -2.11
N MET A 200 13.56 7.95 -2.77
CA MET A 200 12.10 8.06 -2.77
C MET A 200 11.44 6.84 -3.43
N ILE A 201 12.00 6.36 -4.55
CA ILE A 201 11.53 5.14 -5.23
C ILE A 201 11.77 3.91 -4.35
N GLU A 202 12.95 3.78 -3.72
CA GLU A 202 13.26 2.69 -2.79
C GLU A 202 12.33 2.69 -1.56
N ALA A 203 11.87 3.86 -1.12
CA ALA A 203 10.86 4.02 -0.07
C ALA A 203 9.45 3.63 -0.52
N GLY A 204 9.19 3.59 -1.82
CA GLY A 204 7.93 3.13 -2.40
C GLY A 204 7.20 4.13 -3.29
N ALA A 205 7.71 5.35 -3.51
CA ALA A 205 7.08 6.30 -4.42
C ALA A 205 7.07 5.77 -5.85
N CYS A 206 5.94 5.94 -6.53
CA CYS A 206 5.79 5.58 -7.95
C CYS A 206 5.81 6.79 -8.88
N CYS A 207 5.69 7.99 -8.31
CA CYS A 207 5.71 9.27 -9.02
C CYS A 207 6.44 10.30 -8.17
N ILE A 208 7.30 11.08 -8.82
CA ILE A 208 8.14 12.10 -8.20
C ILE A 208 7.99 13.39 -9.00
#